data_56f05761e570e467acc4a3e0ab3153a5
#
_entry.id   56f05761e570e467acc4a3e0ab3153a5
#
_cell.length_a   1.000
_cell.length_b   1.000
_cell.length_c   1.000
_cell.angle_alpha   90.00
_cell.angle_beta   90.00
_cell.angle_gamma   90.00
#
_symmetry.space_group_name_H-M   'P 1'
#
loop_
_entity.id
_entity.type
_entity.pdbx_description
1 polymer ?
#
loop_
_entity_poly.entity_id
_entity_poly.type
_entity_poly.pdbx_seq_one_letter_code
_entity_poly.pdbx_strand_id
1 'polypeptide(L)'
;LTPDSRRHLCFLTGTLNAMAGAERMTATIASALAALGHRVTILSLWDTSSQFPLHPEVRHEAVFAQRPSFKRAYFATVAGIRRHCMVHRIDVLVQVDPMLELFVLPATAGLGLHHIAWEHCHFDEDLGKPARKLARRLAARFCRQVVVLTERDRSRWLEALRPRSEVVCLPNPLPFALPDTPAPRAQRTVLAMGRLVPAKGFDVLLRAWKMVAAQAPQWQLVIHGEGEQRPALAALIRELGLEHSASLPGICHDPVQTYGSASVFCLSSRYEGFGLVLIEAMAFGLPIVATDCETGPRELLDPGQDALVVPTDDADALASALLAVIGQPDLAARLGASGRRKAGQFALERVTLQWDALVRAPG
;
A
#
# COMPACT_ATOMS: atom_id res chain seq x y z
N LEU A 1 3.89 -24.95 -12.71
CA LEU A 1 3.67 -24.47 -14.08
C LEU A 1 4.28 -25.42 -15.09
N THR A 2 3.59 -25.66 -16.20
CA THR A 2 4.21 -26.33 -17.34
C THR A 2 5.33 -25.44 -17.92
N PRO A 3 6.40 -25.99 -18.53
CA PRO A 3 7.49 -25.18 -19.09
C PRO A 3 7.02 -24.08 -20.05
N ASP A 4 5.98 -24.34 -20.84
CA ASP A 4 5.40 -23.41 -21.82
C ASP A 4 4.63 -22.23 -21.17
N SER A 5 4.28 -22.31 -19.91
CA SER A 5 3.52 -21.27 -19.21
C SER A 5 4.38 -20.35 -18.35
N ARG A 6 5.68 -20.62 -18.23
CA ARG A 6 6.64 -19.77 -17.51
C ARG A 6 6.92 -18.48 -18.28
N ARG A 7 6.88 -17.35 -17.60
CA ARG A 7 7.28 -16.04 -18.14
C ARG A 7 8.50 -15.52 -17.40
N HIS A 8 9.32 -14.74 -18.07
CA HIS A 8 10.36 -13.96 -17.42
C HIS A 8 9.82 -12.55 -17.13
N LEU A 9 9.52 -12.29 -15.86
CA LEU A 9 8.94 -11.06 -15.35
C LEU A 9 10.04 -10.14 -14.83
N CYS A 10 9.96 -8.86 -15.16
CA CYS A 10 10.80 -7.83 -14.57
C CYS A 10 9.94 -6.78 -13.87
N PHE A 11 10.08 -6.63 -12.56
CA PHE A 11 9.50 -5.53 -11.81
C PHE A 11 10.50 -4.38 -11.76
N LEU A 12 10.20 -3.28 -12.42
CA LEU A 12 11.04 -2.07 -12.42
C LEU A 12 10.53 -1.09 -11.36
N THR A 13 11.39 -0.75 -10.42
CA THR A 13 11.10 0.19 -9.34
C THR A 13 12.21 1.22 -9.15
N GLY A 14 11.97 2.27 -8.37
CA GLY A 14 13.03 3.20 -7.96
C GLY A 14 14.08 2.50 -7.11
N THR A 15 13.67 1.95 -5.98
CA THR A 15 14.47 1.17 -5.02
C THR A 15 13.52 0.29 -4.20
N LEU A 16 14.04 -0.76 -3.56
CA LEU A 16 13.32 -1.51 -2.51
C LEU A 16 13.80 -1.13 -1.10
N ASN A 17 14.70 -0.18 -0.98
CA ASN A 17 15.29 0.25 0.30
C ASN A 17 14.47 1.34 1.01
N ALA A 18 13.18 1.47 0.69
CA ALA A 18 12.26 2.38 1.36
C ALA A 18 11.15 1.59 2.08
N MET A 19 10.85 1.97 3.32
CA MET A 19 9.76 1.39 4.11
C MET A 19 8.41 1.99 3.68
N ALA A 20 7.95 1.67 2.45
CA ALA A 20 6.69 2.17 1.93
C ALA A 20 5.86 1.06 1.25
N GLY A 21 4.58 1.37 0.96
CA GLY A 21 3.61 0.37 0.50
C GLY A 21 3.93 -0.20 -0.87
N ALA A 22 4.38 0.62 -1.81
CA ALA A 22 4.69 0.19 -3.17
C ALA A 22 5.87 -0.80 -3.20
N GLU A 23 6.93 -0.51 -2.43
CA GLU A 23 8.11 -1.37 -2.30
C GLU A 23 7.74 -2.70 -1.64
N ARG A 24 6.92 -2.65 -0.57
CA ARG A 24 6.43 -3.86 0.09
C ARG A 24 5.61 -4.73 -0.85
N MET A 25 4.68 -4.14 -1.61
CA MET A 25 3.85 -4.87 -2.56
C MET A 25 4.66 -5.41 -3.73
N THR A 26 5.66 -4.69 -4.20
CA THR A 26 6.59 -5.18 -5.22
C THR A 26 7.31 -6.43 -4.75
N ALA A 27 7.91 -6.41 -3.56
CA ALA A 27 8.57 -7.57 -2.97
C ALA A 27 7.61 -8.75 -2.77
N THR A 28 6.39 -8.49 -2.29
CA THR A 28 5.36 -9.49 -2.02
C THR A 28 4.89 -10.18 -3.31
N ILE A 29 4.46 -9.42 -4.32
CA ILE A 29 3.95 -9.98 -5.58
C ILE A 29 5.05 -10.64 -6.40
N ALA A 30 6.24 -10.04 -6.48
CA ALA A 30 7.38 -10.64 -7.16
C ALA A 30 7.75 -11.99 -6.54
N SER A 31 7.81 -12.08 -5.20
CA SER A 31 8.08 -13.32 -4.48
C SER A 31 6.99 -14.37 -4.68
N ALA A 32 5.73 -13.98 -4.64
CA ALA A 32 4.61 -14.90 -4.84
C ALA A 32 4.57 -15.46 -6.27
N LEU A 33 4.87 -14.65 -7.29
CA LEU A 33 4.95 -15.11 -8.68
C LEU A 33 6.18 -16.00 -8.92
N ALA A 34 7.30 -15.75 -8.23
CA ALA A 34 8.44 -16.65 -8.25
C ALA A 34 8.08 -18.01 -7.62
N ALA A 35 7.37 -18.03 -6.49
CA ALA A 35 6.89 -19.25 -5.86
C ALA A 35 5.91 -20.04 -6.77
N LEU A 36 5.16 -19.39 -7.65
CA LEU A 36 4.37 -20.05 -8.69
C LEU A 36 5.22 -20.60 -9.84
N GLY A 37 6.55 -20.35 -9.87
CA GLY A 37 7.48 -20.88 -10.84
C GLY A 37 7.78 -19.97 -12.02
N HIS A 38 7.38 -18.69 -12.00
CA HIS A 38 7.87 -17.71 -12.96
C HIS A 38 9.35 -17.39 -12.69
N ARG A 39 10.07 -17.01 -13.72
CA ARG A 39 11.39 -16.39 -13.57
C ARG A 39 11.19 -14.92 -13.25
N VAL A 40 11.59 -14.45 -12.07
CA VAL A 40 11.32 -13.09 -11.63
C VAL A 40 12.62 -12.33 -11.35
N THR A 41 12.71 -11.14 -11.91
CA THR A 41 13.78 -10.17 -11.63
C THR A 41 13.14 -8.88 -11.12
N ILE A 42 13.71 -8.29 -10.07
CA ILE A 42 13.42 -6.92 -9.67
C ILE A 42 14.59 -6.07 -10.15
N LEU A 43 14.31 -5.06 -10.96
CA LEU A 43 15.28 -4.08 -11.41
C LEU A 43 15.02 -2.77 -10.69
N SER A 44 15.87 -2.44 -9.72
CA SER A 44 15.88 -1.12 -9.10
C SER A 44 16.61 -0.12 -9.99
N LEU A 45 16.16 1.13 -10.01
CA LEU A 45 16.93 2.18 -10.68
C LEU A 45 18.26 2.45 -9.94
N TRP A 46 18.27 2.30 -8.62
CA TRP A 46 19.51 2.38 -7.82
C TRP A 46 19.42 1.43 -6.63
N ASP A 47 20.57 0.96 -6.18
CA ASP A 47 20.89 -0.01 -5.13
C ASP A 47 20.14 -1.37 -5.24
N THR A 48 20.69 -2.36 -4.57
CA THR A 48 20.12 -3.71 -4.51
C THR A 48 19.68 -4.09 -3.09
N SER A 49 19.60 -3.11 -2.17
CA SER A 49 19.11 -3.34 -0.83
C SER A 49 17.58 -3.46 -0.83
N SER A 50 17.04 -4.33 0.02
CA SER A 50 15.61 -4.46 0.22
C SER A 50 15.28 -4.43 1.70
N GLN A 51 14.26 -3.66 2.06
CA GLN A 51 13.68 -3.65 3.42
C GLN A 51 12.72 -4.81 3.65
N PHE A 52 12.36 -5.54 2.59
CA PHE A 52 11.39 -6.62 2.64
C PHE A 52 12.04 -7.94 2.20
N PRO A 53 11.67 -9.08 2.80
CA PRO A 53 12.17 -10.39 2.38
C PRO A 53 11.77 -10.67 0.93
N LEU A 54 12.69 -11.28 0.19
CA LEU A 54 12.46 -11.75 -1.17
C LEU A 54 12.54 -13.28 -1.23
N HIS A 55 11.72 -13.88 -2.09
CA HIS A 55 11.86 -15.31 -2.37
C HIS A 55 13.25 -15.62 -2.94
N PRO A 56 13.92 -16.74 -2.56
CA PRO A 56 15.29 -17.04 -2.97
C PRO A 56 15.52 -17.06 -4.50
N GLU A 57 14.50 -17.37 -5.28
CA GLU A 57 14.57 -17.37 -6.75
C GLU A 57 14.36 -15.98 -7.40
N VAL A 58 14.00 -14.96 -6.64
CA VAL A 58 13.91 -13.58 -7.15
C VAL A 58 15.31 -12.99 -7.25
N ARG A 59 15.69 -12.55 -8.45
CA ARG A 59 16.93 -11.80 -8.65
C ARG A 59 16.67 -10.32 -8.43
N HIS A 60 17.51 -9.66 -7.63
CA HIS A 60 17.45 -8.22 -7.45
C HIS A 60 18.70 -7.57 -8.02
N GLU A 61 18.52 -6.75 -9.03
CA GLU A 61 19.58 -6.05 -9.75
C GLU A 61 19.31 -4.54 -9.74
N ALA A 62 20.30 -3.72 -10.05
CA ALA A 62 20.17 -2.28 -10.12
C ALA A 62 20.85 -1.70 -11.35
N VAL A 63 20.26 -0.63 -11.92
CA VAL A 63 20.87 0.12 -13.04
C VAL A 63 22.09 0.90 -12.55
N PHE A 64 22.00 1.50 -11.35
CA PHE A 64 23.06 2.26 -10.71
C PHE A 64 23.31 1.77 -9.28
N ALA A 65 24.55 1.85 -8.81
CA ALA A 65 24.89 1.51 -7.43
C ALA A 65 24.28 2.51 -6.41
N GLN A 66 24.14 3.79 -6.81
CA GLN A 66 23.60 4.86 -5.98
C GLN A 66 22.61 5.70 -6.78
N ARG A 67 21.73 6.42 -6.08
CA ARG A 67 20.71 7.28 -6.69
C ARG A 67 21.33 8.36 -7.57
N PRO A 68 21.14 8.34 -8.89
CA PRO A 68 21.67 9.33 -9.78
C PRO A 68 20.81 10.61 -9.81
N SER A 69 21.36 11.67 -10.41
CA SER A 69 20.54 12.78 -10.89
C SER A 69 19.84 12.34 -12.20
N PHE A 70 18.57 11.98 -12.14
CA PHE A 70 17.84 11.48 -13.31
C PHE A 70 17.77 12.45 -14.50
N LYS A 71 17.87 13.76 -14.25
CA LYS A 71 17.99 14.74 -15.34
C LYS A 71 19.28 14.58 -16.12
N ARG A 72 20.42 14.35 -15.42
CA ARG A 72 21.73 14.17 -16.04
C ARG A 72 21.94 12.76 -16.56
N ALA A 73 21.39 11.76 -15.88
CA ALA A 73 21.55 10.35 -16.20
C ALA A 73 20.40 9.78 -17.05
N TYR A 74 19.57 10.62 -17.68
CA TYR A 74 18.39 10.17 -18.43
C TYR A 74 18.71 9.09 -19.46
N PHE A 75 19.63 9.36 -20.36
CA PHE A 75 20.02 8.41 -21.42
C PHE A 75 20.69 7.16 -20.88
N ALA A 76 21.48 7.28 -19.81
CA ALA A 76 22.10 6.14 -19.14
C ALA A 76 21.04 5.26 -18.46
N THR A 77 19.99 5.85 -17.87
CA THR A 77 18.86 5.13 -17.28
C THR A 77 18.09 4.35 -18.37
N VAL A 78 17.75 5.02 -19.48
CA VAL A 78 17.08 4.40 -20.64
C VAL A 78 17.91 3.24 -21.19
N ALA A 79 19.20 3.46 -21.42
CA ALA A 79 20.13 2.43 -21.93
C ALA A 79 20.29 1.25 -20.96
N GLY A 80 20.34 1.52 -19.65
CA GLY A 80 20.43 0.50 -18.61
C GLY A 80 19.19 -0.40 -18.57
N ILE A 81 17.99 0.18 -18.59
CA ILE A 81 16.72 -0.56 -18.65
C ILE A 81 16.65 -1.39 -19.93
N ARG A 82 16.96 -0.79 -21.11
CA ARG A 82 16.96 -1.49 -22.38
C ARG A 82 17.92 -2.68 -22.38
N ARG A 83 19.16 -2.46 -21.96
CA ARG A 83 20.17 -3.53 -21.86
C ARG A 83 19.70 -4.68 -20.99
N HIS A 84 19.12 -4.38 -19.82
CA HIS A 84 18.57 -5.39 -18.92
C HIS A 84 17.48 -6.22 -19.61
N CYS A 85 16.48 -5.56 -20.23
CA CYS A 85 15.39 -6.25 -20.94
C CYS A 85 15.90 -7.15 -22.05
N MET A 86 16.91 -6.69 -22.83
CA MET A 86 17.47 -7.48 -23.94
C MET A 86 18.32 -8.65 -23.46
N VAL A 87 19.24 -8.42 -22.51
CA VAL A 87 20.16 -9.45 -22.00
C VAL A 87 19.40 -10.58 -21.32
N HIS A 88 18.40 -10.23 -20.53
CA HIS A 88 17.62 -11.22 -19.80
C HIS A 88 16.40 -11.75 -20.57
N ARG A 89 16.14 -11.24 -21.78
CA ARG A 89 14.97 -11.62 -22.61
C ARG A 89 13.69 -11.55 -21.79
N ILE A 90 13.38 -10.36 -21.28
CA ILE A 90 12.18 -10.13 -20.47
C ILE A 90 10.93 -10.28 -21.33
N ASP A 91 9.97 -11.08 -20.89
CA ASP A 91 8.67 -11.25 -21.55
C ASP A 91 7.69 -10.16 -21.09
N VAL A 92 7.68 -9.87 -19.78
CA VAL A 92 6.75 -8.91 -19.17
C VAL A 92 7.53 -7.93 -18.30
N LEU A 93 7.35 -6.65 -18.56
CA LEU A 93 7.88 -5.57 -17.74
C LEU A 93 6.75 -4.90 -16.96
N VAL A 94 6.78 -5.01 -15.63
CA VAL A 94 5.88 -4.32 -14.71
C VAL A 94 6.62 -3.12 -14.13
N GLN A 95 6.24 -1.92 -14.56
CA GLN A 95 6.76 -0.69 -13.94
C GLN A 95 5.94 -0.32 -12.71
N VAL A 96 6.62 -0.23 -11.57
CA VAL A 96 6.02 0.11 -10.28
C VAL A 96 6.03 1.62 -10.09
N ASP A 97 5.10 2.29 -10.59
CA ASP A 97 4.79 3.72 -10.72
C ASP A 97 4.82 4.18 -12.18
N PRO A 98 3.70 4.72 -12.72
CA PRO A 98 3.63 5.28 -14.06
C PRO A 98 4.67 6.35 -14.39
N MET A 99 5.25 7.03 -13.39
CA MET A 99 6.35 7.98 -13.61
C MET A 99 7.56 7.36 -14.34
N LEU A 100 7.75 6.05 -14.17
CA LEU A 100 8.83 5.31 -14.84
C LEU A 100 8.63 5.22 -16.35
N GLU A 101 7.40 5.44 -16.85
CA GLU A 101 7.08 5.44 -18.29
C GLU A 101 7.97 6.39 -19.09
N LEU A 102 8.38 7.50 -18.47
CA LEU A 102 9.29 8.46 -19.10
C LEU A 102 10.65 7.85 -19.50
N PHE A 103 11.07 6.76 -18.83
CA PHE A 103 12.29 6.01 -19.15
C PHE A 103 11.97 4.71 -19.88
N VAL A 104 10.88 4.04 -19.49
CA VAL A 104 10.52 2.72 -20.00
C VAL A 104 10.08 2.77 -21.45
N LEU A 105 9.25 3.74 -21.83
CA LEU A 105 8.77 3.85 -23.20
C LEU A 105 9.90 3.92 -24.22
N PRO A 106 10.90 4.82 -24.10
CA PRO A 106 12.05 4.81 -25.03
C PRO A 106 12.96 3.59 -24.86
N ALA A 107 13.08 3.03 -23.65
CA ALA A 107 13.92 1.87 -23.41
C ALA A 107 13.38 0.60 -24.08
N THR A 108 12.07 0.43 -24.12
CA THR A 108 11.40 -0.78 -24.62
C THR A 108 10.95 -0.68 -26.07
N ALA A 109 11.13 0.47 -26.70
CA ALA A 109 10.75 0.69 -28.10
C ALA A 109 11.33 -0.40 -29.01
N GLY A 110 10.45 -1.11 -29.73
CA GLY A 110 10.80 -2.18 -30.67
C GLY A 110 11.18 -3.53 -30.04
N LEU A 111 11.05 -3.70 -28.72
CA LEU A 111 11.37 -4.99 -28.06
C LEU A 111 10.21 -5.99 -28.06
N GLY A 112 8.98 -5.57 -28.33
CA GLY A 112 7.80 -6.45 -28.39
C GLY A 112 7.43 -7.12 -27.05
N LEU A 113 7.93 -6.61 -25.92
CA LEU A 113 7.60 -7.13 -24.60
C LEU A 113 6.23 -6.66 -24.11
N HIS A 114 5.61 -7.44 -23.23
CA HIS A 114 4.36 -7.08 -22.57
C HIS A 114 4.64 -6.05 -21.48
N HIS A 115 4.09 -4.85 -21.60
CA HIS A 115 4.36 -3.73 -20.71
C HIS A 115 3.14 -3.42 -19.86
N ILE A 116 3.31 -3.47 -18.52
CA ILE A 116 2.30 -3.19 -17.51
C ILE A 116 2.73 -1.99 -16.67
N ALA A 117 1.87 -0.99 -16.54
CA ALA A 117 2.06 0.09 -15.57
C ALA A 117 1.25 -0.22 -14.31
N TRP A 118 1.90 -0.22 -13.14
CA TRP A 118 1.24 -0.45 -11.85
C TRP A 118 1.18 0.85 -11.06
N GLU A 119 0.00 1.44 -10.93
CA GLU A 119 -0.23 2.69 -10.22
C GLU A 119 -0.50 2.42 -8.73
N HIS A 120 0.29 3.07 -7.87
CA HIS A 120 0.14 2.98 -6.43
C HIS A 120 -0.41 4.26 -5.78
N CYS A 121 -0.52 5.34 -6.54
CA CYS A 121 -1.18 6.58 -6.12
C CYS A 121 -2.59 6.63 -6.72
N HIS A 122 -3.51 7.32 -6.08
CA HIS A 122 -4.78 7.56 -6.76
C HIS A 122 -4.61 8.59 -7.91
N PHE A 123 -5.55 8.55 -8.85
CA PHE A 123 -5.46 9.29 -10.11
C PHE A 123 -5.32 10.81 -9.94
N ASP A 124 -6.03 11.39 -8.97
CA ASP A 124 -6.07 12.83 -8.77
C ASP A 124 -4.83 13.38 -8.01
N GLU A 125 -3.94 12.49 -7.52
CA GLU A 125 -2.72 12.88 -6.79
C GLU A 125 -1.50 12.82 -7.70
N ASP A 126 -0.81 13.94 -7.84
CA ASP A 126 0.43 14.02 -8.63
C ASP A 126 1.71 14.12 -7.78
N LEU A 127 1.57 14.14 -6.44
CA LEU A 127 2.67 14.29 -5.48
C LEU A 127 3.55 15.53 -5.77
N GLY A 128 2.94 16.63 -6.27
CA GLY A 128 3.64 17.83 -6.67
C GLY A 128 4.55 17.66 -7.89
N LYS A 129 4.31 16.63 -8.72
CA LYS A 129 5.11 16.32 -9.91
C LYS A 129 4.26 16.39 -11.18
N PRO A 130 4.19 17.52 -11.86
CA PRO A 130 3.38 17.67 -13.09
C PRO A 130 3.71 16.63 -14.18
N ALA A 131 4.95 16.14 -14.22
CA ALA A 131 5.39 15.08 -15.13
C ALA A 131 4.59 13.76 -14.95
N ARG A 132 3.97 13.53 -13.77
CA ARG A 132 3.11 12.36 -13.53
C ARG A 132 1.89 12.36 -14.47
N LYS A 133 1.30 13.52 -14.74
CA LYS A 133 0.18 13.64 -15.68
C LYS A 133 0.57 13.21 -17.10
N LEU A 134 1.77 13.61 -17.55
CA LEU A 134 2.31 13.16 -18.83
C LEU A 134 2.57 11.66 -18.82
N ALA A 135 3.23 11.15 -17.78
CA ALA A 135 3.57 9.74 -17.66
C ALA A 135 2.31 8.85 -17.66
N ARG A 136 1.24 9.24 -16.95
CA ARG A 136 -0.06 8.55 -17.00
C ARG A 136 -0.68 8.54 -18.39
N ARG A 137 -0.60 9.67 -19.15
CA ARG A 137 -1.07 9.72 -20.55
C ARG A 137 -0.28 8.78 -21.46
N LEU A 138 1.03 8.71 -21.26
CA LEU A 138 1.89 7.79 -22.01
C LEU A 138 1.56 6.32 -21.64
N ALA A 139 1.44 6.00 -20.35
CA ALA A 139 1.03 4.67 -19.92
C ALA A 139 -0.34 4.28 -20.49
N ALA A 140 -1.32 5.16 -20.42
CA ALA A 140 -2.65 4.96 -20.99
C ALA A 140 -2.65 4.72 -22.52
N ARG A 141 -1.61 5.18 -23.22
CA ARG A 141 -1.52 5.09 -24.69
C ARG A 141 -0.66 3.94 -25.19
N PHE A 142 0.38 3.58 -24.44
CA PHE A 142 1.46 2.71 -24.91
C PHE A 142 1.66 1.44 -24.09
N CYS A 143 1.29 1.41 -22.79
CA CYS A 143 1.26 0.16 -22.06
C CYS A 143 0.17 -0.76 -22.62
N ARG A 144 0.37 -2.04 -22.48
CA ARG A 144 -0.69 -3.02 -22.76
C ARG A 144 -1.78 -2.93 -21.69
N GLN A 145 -1.36 -2.88 -20.44
CA GLN A 145 -2.26 -2.81 -19.30
C GLN A 145 -1.78 -1.76 -18.29
N VAL A 146 -2.76 -1.15 -17.63
CA VAL A 146 -2.55 -0.30 -16.45
C VAL A 146 -3.27 -0.97 -15.29
N VAL A 147 -2.52 -1.35 -14.26
CA VAL A 147 -3.07 -1.91 -13.02
C VAL A 147 -3.26 -0.77 -12.04
N VAL A 148 -4.47 -0.63 -11.55
CA VAL A 148 -4.87 0.30 -10.49
C VAL A 148 -5.41 -0.48 -9.29
N LEU A 149 -5.44 0.14 -8.11
CA LEU A 149 -5.75 -0.56 -6.86
C LEU A 149 -7.24 -0.53 -6.51
N THR A 150 -8.03 0.34 -7.15
CA THR A 150 -9.42 0.60 -6.79
C THR A 150 -10.29 0.78 -8.04
N GLU A 151 -11.57 0.45 -7.95
CA GLU A 151 -12.53 0.65 -9.05
C GLU A 151 -12.79 2.14 -9.33
N ARG A 152 -12.69 2.97 -8.31
CA ARG A 152 -12.75 4.42 -8.47
C ARG A 152 -11.60 4.93 -9.35
N ASP A 153 -10.36 4.51 -9.04
CA ASP A 153 -9.21 4.90 -9.87
C ASP A 153 -9.36 4.37 -11.30
N ARG A 154 -9.86 3.14 -11.46
CA ARG A 154 -10.16 2.60 -12.78
C ARG A 154 -11.12 3.51 -13.55
N SER A 155 -12.22 3.90 -12.93
CA SER A 155 -13.20 4.83 -13.53
C SER A 155 -12.55 6.16 -13.89
N ARG A 156 -11.73 6.75 -12.99
CA ARG A 156 -11.01 8.01 -13.24
C ARG A 156 -10.04 7.91 -14.42
N TRP A 157 -9.29 6.80 -14.52
CA TRP A 157 -8.41 6.55 -15.66
C TRP A 157 -9.20 6.47 -16.98
N LEU A 158 -10.31 5.75 -17.00
CA LEU A 158 -11.16 5.58 -18.18
C LEU A 158 -11.78 6.91 -18.63
N GLU A 159 -12.33 7.68 -17.71
CA GLU A 159 -12.98 8.96 -17.97
C GLU A 159 -12.00 10.05 -18.45
N ALA A 160 -10.89 10.21 -17.72
CA ALA A 160 -9.98 11.34 -17.94
C ALA A 160 -9.02 11.11 -19.11
N LEU A 161 -8.59 9.87 -19.36
CA LEU A 161 -7.54 9.58 -20.36
C LEU A 161 -8.03 8.85 -21.60
N ARG A 162 -9.22 8.22 -21.56
CA ARG A 162 -9.74 7.37 -22.65
C ARG A 162 -8.64 6.43 -23.17
N PRO A 163 -8.09 5.57 -22.31
CA PRO A 163 -6.87 4.81 -22.61
C PRO A 163 -7.06 3.83 -23.76
N ARG A 164 -5.97 3.54 -24.48
CA ARG A 164 -5.90 2.38 -25.38
C ARG A 164 -5.49 1.12 -24.63
N SER A 165 -4.77 1.31 -23.52
CA SER A 165 -4.41 0.26 -22.58
C SER A 165 -5.65 -0.29 -21.89
N GLU A 166 -5.66 -1.57 -21.60
CA GLU A 166 -6.64 -2.16 -20.70
C GLU A 166 -6.37 -1.67 -19.27
N VAL A 167 -7.36 -1.06 -18.61
CA VAL A 167 -7.24 -0.63 -17.20
C VAL A 167 -7.88 -1.70 -16.31
N VAL A 168 -7.05 -2.37 -15.52
CA VAL A 168 -7.43 -3.50 -14.66
C VAL A 168 -7.37 -3.08 -13.21
N CYS A 169 -8.43 -3.34 -12.44
CA CYS A 169 -8.42 -3.16 -11.00
C CYS A 169 -7.91 -4.44 -10.33
N LEU A 170 -6.71 -4.38 -9.73
CA LEU A 170 -6.16 -5.43 -8.90
C LEU A 170 -5.76 -4.82 -7.55
N PRO A 171 -6.45 -5.16 -6.47
CA PRO A 171 -6.13 -4.66 -5.14
C PRO A 171 -4.78 -5.19 -4.66
N ASN A 172 -4.16 -4.48 -3.74
CA ASN A 172 -3.00 -4.99 -3.03
C ASN A 172 -3.39 -6.19 -2.15
N PRO A 173 -2.56 -7.25 -2.09
CA PRO A 173 -2.79 -8.37 -1.19
C PRO A 173 -2.43 -8.06 0.26
N LEU A 174 -2.89 -8.90 1.17
CA LEU A 174 -2.31 -9.01 2.50
C LEU A 174 -0.84 -9.40 2.36
N PRO A 175 0.07 -8.73 3.09
CA PRO A 175 1.51 -9.04 3.02
C PRO A 175 1.92 -10.23 3.90
N PHE A 176 0.97 -10.91 4.50
CA PHE A 176 1.12 -12.09 5.34
C PHE A 176 -0.09 -13.01 5.18
N ALA A 177 0.05 -14.27 5.59
CA ALA A 177 -1.05 -15.23 5.57
C ALA A 177 -2.19 -14.77 6.51
N LEU A 178 -3.43 -14.99 6.09
CA LEU A 178 -4.59 -14.68 6.94
C LEU A 178 -4.46 -15.45 8.27
N PRO A 179 -4.47 -14.78 9.43
CA PRO A 179 -4.36 -15.48 10.71
C PRO A 179 -5.50 -16.48 10.92
N ASP A 180 -5.26 -17.63 11.51
CA ASP A 180 -6.29 -18.65 11.77
C ASP A 180 -7.38 -18.13 12.71
N THR A 181 -6.99 -17.35 13.71
CA THR A 181 -7.90 -16.78 14.71
C THR A 181 -7.84 -15.25 14.72
N PRO A 182 -8.95 -14.57 15.04
CA PRO A 182 -8.92 -13.13 15.24
C PRO A 182 -8.12 -12.72 16.47
N ALA A 183 -7.72 -11.46 16.55
CA ALA A 183 -7.08 -10.88 17.73
C ALA A 183 -8.00 -11.01 18.97
N PRO A 184 -7.47 -11.38 20.14
CA PRO A 184 -8.27 -11.60 21.36
C PRO A 184 -8.84 -10.31 21.96
N ARG A 185 -8.33 -9.14 21.54
CA ARG A 185 -8.75 -7.79 21.97
C ARG A 185 -8.69 -7.57 23.48
N ALA A 186 -7.74 -8.23 24.16
CA ALA A 186 -7.63 -8.19 25.61
C ALA A 186 -6.84 -6.99 26.16
N GLN A 187 -6.00 -6.37 25.33
CA GLN A 187 -4.99 -5.39 25.80
C GLN A 187 -5.48 -3.95 25.89
N ARG A 188 -6.76 -3.67 25.59
CA ARG A 188 -7.35 -2.30 25.62
C ARG A 188 -6.49 -1.28 24.86
N THR A 189 -6.01 -1.65 23.68
CA THR A 189 -5.13 -0.83 22.85
C THR A 189 -5.85 -0.40 21.58
N VAL A 190 -5.90 0.91 21.34
CA VAL A 190 -6.21 1.47 20.01
C VAL A 190 -4.90 1.58 19.24
N LEU A 191 -4.82 0.89 18.13
CA LEU A 191 -3.66 0.88 17.23
C LEU A 191 -3.91 1.81 16.05
N ALA A 192 -2.94 2.64 15.73
CA ALA A 192 -2.84 3.35 14.46
C ALA A 192 -1.46 3.10 13.85
N MET A 193 -1.39 3.04 12.51
CA MET A 193 -0.12 2.72 11.83
C MET A 193 0.01 3.49 10.51
N GLY A 194 1.18 4.09 10.29
CA GLY A 194 1.49 4.79 9.04
C GLY A 194 2.69 5.73 9.16
N ARG A 195 3.12 6.28 8.04
CA ARG A 195 4.17 7.32 8.07
C ARG A 195 3.70 8.53 8.87
N LEU A 196 4.55 9.10 9.69
CA LEU A 196 4.24 10.29 10.48
C LEU A 196 4.34 11.55 9.59
N VAL A 197 3.32 11.73 8.74
CA VAL A 197 3.18 12.84 7.77
C VAL A 197 1.78 13.47 7.90
N PRO A 198 1.57 14.73 7.47
CA PRO A 198 0.28 15.43 7.62
C PRO A 198 -0.92 14.68 7.05
N ALA A 199 -0.71 13.94 5.95
CA ALA A 199 -1.76 13.15 5.30
C ALA A 199 -2.38 12.07 6.20
N LYS A 200 -1.68 11.62 7.26
CA LYS A 200 -2.17 10.55 8.16
C LYS A 200 -3.02 11.06 9.32
N GLY A 201 -3.14 12.38 9.53
CA GLY A 201 -4.05 12.98 10.49
C GLY A 201 -3.83 12.55 11.95
N PHE A 202 -2.61 12.16 12.34
CA PHE A 202 -2.33 11.73 13.72
C PHE A 202 -2.45 12.88 14.74
N ASP A 203 -2.35 14.11 14.28
CA ASP A 203 -2.67 15.30 15.07
C ASP A 203 -4.16 15.36 15.45
N VAL A 204 -5.05 15.01 14.55
CA VAL A 204 -6.50 14.89 14.79
C VAL A 204 -6.78 13.72 15.74
N LEU A 205 -6.13 12.58 15.51
CA LEU A 205 -6.26 11.41 16.39
C LEU A 205 -5.82 11.70 17.82
N LEU A 206 -4.72 12.43 18.04
CA LEU A 206 -4.28 12.80 19.39
C LEU A 206 -5.26 13.75 20.08
N ARG A 207 -5.89 14.68 19.35
CA ARG A 207 -6.95 15.54 19.91
C ARG A 207 -8.19 14.73 20.27
N ALA A 208 -8.61 13.80 19.41
CA ALA A 208 -9.68 12.84 19.68
C ALA A 208 -9.33 11.98 20.92
N TRP A 209 -8.08 11.52 20.99
CA TRP A 209 -7.63 10.67 22.09
C TRP A 209 -7.68 11.35 23.46
N LYS A 210 -7.48 12.67 23.53
CA LYS A 210 -7.65 13.42 24.79
C LYS A 210 -9.07 13.22 25.36
N MET A 211 -10.08 13.22 24.53
CA MET A 211 -11.46 13.01 24.97
C MET A 211 -11.73 11.54 25.33
N VAL A 212 -11.14 10.60 24.57
CA VAL A 212 -11.24 9.17 24.85
C VAL A 212 -10.56 8.81 26.17
N ALA A 213 -9.33 9.28 26.40
CA ALA A 213 -8.57 8.99 27.60
C ALA A 213 -9.26 9.50 28.88
N ALA A 214 -9.97 10.63 28.79
CA ALA A 214 -10.75 11.16 29.92
C ALA A 214 -11.93 10.23 30.32
N GLN A 215 -12.53 9.49 29.38
CA GLN A 215 -13.67 8.61 29.64
C GLN A 215 -13.28 7.12 29.75
N ALA A 216 -12.15 6.75 29.19
CA ALA A 216 -11.64 5.37 29.18
C ALA A 216 -10.15 5.33 29.58
N PRO A 217 -9.78 5.76 30.79
CA PRO A 217 -8.37 5.97 31.20
C PRO A 217 -7.53 4.70 31.23
N GLN A 218 -8.16 3.51 31.18
CA GLN A 218 -7.48 2.22 31.11
C GLN A 218 -7.06 1.83 29.68
N TRP A 219 -7.39 2.63 28.66
CA TRP A 219 -7.03 2.39 27.29
C TRP A 219 -5.75 3.11 26.89
N GLN A 220 -5.04 2.52 25.92
CA GLN A 220 -3.79 3.06 25.39
C GLN A 220 -3.93 3.33 23.88
N LEU A 221 -3.35 4.43 23.41
CA LEU A 221 -3.16 4.70 21.99
C LEU A 221 -1.72 4.40 21.61
N VAL A 222 -1.54 3.56 20.60
CA VAL A 222 -0.22 3.25 20.06
C VAL A 222 -0.20 3.63 18.57
N ILE A 223 0.68 4.57 18.21
CA ILE A 223 0.84 5.02 16.82
C ILE A 223 2.20 4.56 16.33
N HIS A 224 2.23 3.50 15.51
CA HIS A 224 3.45 3.02 14.86
C HIS A 224 3.77 3.77 13.59
N GLY A 225 5.02 4.15 13.45
CA GLY A 225 5.56 4.76 12.24
C GLY A 225 6.68 5.75 12.51
N GLU A 226 7.29 6.23 11.41
CA GLU A 226 8.30 7.29 11.40
C GLU A 226 7.96 8.33 10.34
N GLY A 227 8.50 9.54 10.50
CA GLY A 227 8.31 10.63 9.55
C GLY A 227 8.56 12.00 10.14
N GLU A 228 8.47 13.00 9.28
CA GLU A 228 8.78 14.40 9.58
C GLU A 228 7.93 15.00 10.71
N GLN A 229 6.72 14.48 10.94
CA GLN A 229 5.80 14.94 11.97
C GLN A 229 6.13 14.40 13.39
N ARG A 230 7.08 13.45 13.53
CA ARG A 230 7.39 12.87 14.83
C ARG A 230 7.65 13.92 15.94
N PRO A 231 8.50 14.96 15.74
CA PRO A 231 8.74 15.96 16.77
C PRO A 231 7.47 16.75 17.15
N ALA A 232 6.65 17.11 16.17
CA ALA A 232 5.40 17.84 16.38
C ALA A 232 4.36 16.99 17.12
N LEU A 233 4.20 15.71 16.76
CA LEU A 233 3.28 14.79 17.43
C LEU A 233 3.73 14.50 18.87
N ALA A 234 5.04 14.34 19.12
CA ALA A 234 5.56 14.18 20.48
C ALA A 234 5.36 15.44 21.34
N ALA A 235 5.46 16.64 20.75
CA ALA A 235 5.14 17.88 21.43
C ALA A 235 3.64 17.97 21.75
N LEU A 236 2.77 17.59 20.80
CA LEU A 236 1.32 17.59 20.98
C LEU A 236 0.88 16.60 22.07
N ILE A 237 1.50 15.42 22.19
CA ILE A 237 1.24 14.47 23.30
C ILE A 237 1.47 15.15 24.65
N ARG A 238 2.59 15.87 24.81
CA ARG A 238 2.90 16.61 26.07
C ARG A 238 1.93 17.76 26.29
N GLU A 239 1.65 18.56 25.26
CA GLU A 239 0.69 19.68 25.34
C GLU A 239 -0.71 19.23 25.79
N LEU A 240 -1.13 18.06 25.32
CA LEU A 240 -2.44 17.50 25.67
C LEU A 240 -2.45 16.69 26.97
N GLY A 241 -1.28 16.45 27.61
CA GLY A 241 -1.13 15.67 28.84
C GLY A 241 -1.38 14.17 28.63
N LEU A 242 -0.95 13.62 27.50
CA LEU A 242 -1.25 12.25 27.06
C LEU A 242 -0.07 11.27 27.23
N GLU A 243 1.03 11.67 27.90
CA GLU A 243 2.26 10.87 28.03
C GLU A 243 2.02 9.49 28.65
N HIS A 244 0.98 9.36 29.47
CA HIS A 244 0.63 8.10 30.12
C HIS A 244 -0.31 7.21 29.31
N SER A 245 -0.91 7.73 28.23
CA SER A 245 -1.95 7.02 27.47
C SER A 245 -1.74 6.98 25.95
N ALA A 246 -0.75 7.71 25.43
CA ALA A 246 -0.43 7.71 23.99
C ALA A 246 1.08 7.55 23.78
N SER A 247 1.48 6.72 22.84
CA SER A 247 2.89 6.43 22.54
C SER A 247 3.21 6.40 21.05
N LEU A 248 4.46 6.75 20.73
CA LEU A 248 5.05 6.72 19.38
C LEU A 248 6.26 5.75 19.38
N PRO A 249 6.08 4.42 19.36
CA PRO A 249 7.19 3.48 19.53
C PRO A 249 8.13 3.38 18.31
N GLY A 250 7.82 4.05 17.21
CA GLY A 250 8.61 3.99 15.98
C GLY A 250 8.07 2.98 14.97
N ILE A 251 8.94 2.52 14.06
CA ILE A 251 8.60 1.58 13.01
C ILE A 251 8.12 0.26 13.60
N CYS A 252 7.04 -0.29 13.06
CA CYS A 252 6.56 -1.62 13.39
C CYS A 252 7.42 -2.66 12.66
N HIS A 253 8.15 -3.48 13.40
CA HIS A 253 8.98 -4.56 12.84
C HIS A 253 8.24 -5.90 12.76
N ASP A 254 7.24 -6.12 13.60
CA ASP A 254 6.38 -7.30 13.60
C ASP A 254 4.91 -6.88 13.51
N PRO A 255 4.37 -6.69 12.31
CA PRO A 255 2.97 -6.34 12.12
C PRO A 255 2.00 -7.42 12.65
N VAL A 256 2.36 -8.70 12.51
CA VAL A 256 1.50 -9.80 12.95
C VAL A 256 1.29 -9.75 14.45
N GLN A 257 2.36 -9.62 15.22
CA GLN A 257 2.27 -9.47 16.69
C GLN A 257 1.54 -8.17 17.07
N THR A 258 1.84 -7.07 16.36
CA THR A 258 1.27 -5.74 16.65
C THR A 258 -0.24 -5.71 16.46
N TYR A 259 -0.75 -6.18 15.31
CA TYR A 259 -2.20 -6.30 15.09
C TYR A 259 -2.84 -7.33 16.01
N GLY A 260 -2.16 -8.46 16.25
CA GLY A 260 -2.66 -9.53 17.13
C GLY A 260 -2.84 -9.11 18.58
N SER A 261 -2.09 -8.09 19.04
CA SER A 261 -2.20 -7.54 20.40
C SER A 261 -3.14 -6.34 20.50
N ALA A 262 -3.61 -5.78 19.40
CA ALA A 262 -4.53 -4.64 19.40
C ALA A 262 -5.97 -5.03 19.72
N SER A 263 -6.77 -4.05 20.14
CA SER A 263 -8.21 -4.24 20.42
C SER A 263 -9.10 -3.46 19.45
N VAL A 264 -8.63 -2.32 18.94
CA VAL A 264 -9.30 -1.45 17.97
C VAL A 264 -8.24 -0.94 17.00
N PHE A 265 -8.56 -0.81 15.74
CA PHE A 265 -7.72 -0.11 14.77
C PHE A 265 -8.35 1.24 14.41
N CYS A 266 -7.52 2.29 14.39
CA CYS A 266 -7.95 3.64 14.00
C CYS A 266 -7.16 4.12 12.78
N LEU A 267 -7.86 4.55 11.73
CA LEU A 267 -7.32 5.26 10.59
C LEU A 267 -7.82 6.71 10.61
N SER A 268 -6.95 7.66 10.94
CA SER A 268 -7.27 9.09 11.02
C SER A 268 -6.88 9.89 9.77
N SER A 269 -6.59 9.22 8.68
CA SER A 269 -5.99 9.83 7.47
C SER A 269 -6.90 10.87 6.84
N ARG A 270 -6.29 11.96 6.35
CA ARG A 270 -6.91 12.92 5.45
C ARG A 270 -6.94 12.40 4.02
N TYR A 271 -6.01 11.49 3.73
CA TYR A 271 -5.75 11.01 2.39
C TYR A 271 -5.10 9.62 2.41
N GLU A 272 -5.56 8.72 1.55
CA GLU A 272 -5.02 7.37 1.34
C GLU A 272 -4.97 7.03 -0.16
N GLY A 273 -4.00 6.21 -0.56
CA GLY A 273 -3.99 5.60 -1.89
C GLY A 273 -4.87 4.35 -1.94
N PHE A 274 -4.60 3.40 -1.05
CA PHE A 274 -5.37 2.16 -0.92
C PHE A 274 -5.75 1.87 0.53
N GLY A 275 -4.82 2.10 1.47
CA GLY A 275 -5.06 1.79 2.88
C GLY A 275 -4.71 0.35 3.26
N LEU A 276 -3.50 -0.12 2.91
CA LEU A 276 -3.01 -1.46 3.27
C LEU A 276 -3.25 -1.81 4.74
N VAL A 277 -3.04 -0.87 5.64
CA VAL A 277 -3.24 -1.04 7.09
C VAL A 277 -4.69 -1.38 7.47
N LEU A 278 -5.68 -1.03 6.62
CA LEU A 278 -7.09 -1.42 6.83
C LEU A 278 -7.29 -2.90 6.58
N ILE A 279 -6.83 -3.42 5.44
CA ILE A 279 -6.95 -4.85 5.14
C ILE A 279 -6.14 -5.70 6.11
N GLU A 280 -5.00 -5.18 6.59
CA GLU A 280 -4.19 -5.81 7.64
C GLU A 280 -5.00 -5.88 8.96
N ALA A 281 -5.60 -4.78 9.42
CA ALA A 281 -6.45 -4.77 10.61
C ALA A 281 -7.68 -5.67 10.48
N MET A 282 -8.32 -5.66 9.30
CA MET A 282 -9.44 -6.57 8.98
C MET A 282 -9.03 -8.04 9.11
N ALA A 283 -7.84 -8.42 8.66
CA ALA A 283 -7.35 -9.80 8.72
C ALA A 283 -7.30 -10.32 10.17
N PHE A 284 -6.99 -9.44 11.12
CA PHE A 284 -7.01 -9.77 12.56
C PHE A 284 -8.40 -9.63 13.20
N GLY A 285 -9.43 -9.26 12.45
CA GLY A 285 -10.77 -9.07 12.97
C GLY A 285 -10.88 -7.92 13.97
N LEU A 286 -10.02 -6.91 13.82
CA LEU A 286 -10.11 -5.69 14.62
C LEU A 286 -11.32 -4.86 14.18
N PRO A 287 -12.12 -4.35 15.12
CA PRO A 287 -13.10 -3.31 14.80
C PRO A 287 -12.34 -2.07 14.34
N ILE A 288 -12.82 -1.45 13.26
CA ILE A 288 -12.17 -0.32 12.61
C ILE A 288 -12.97 0.95 12.84
N VAL A 289 -12.28 2.02 13.25
CA VAL A 289 -12.76 3.40 13.17
C VAL A 289 -11.89 4.12 12.14
N ALA A 290 -12.50 4.69 11.11
CA ALA A 290 -11.77 5.32 10.02
C ALA A 290 -12.37 6.67 9.64
N THR A 291 -11.52 7.56 9.17
CA THR A 291 -11.97 8.79 8.49
C THR A 291 -12.43 8.50 7.08
N ASP A 292 -13.44 9.23 6.60
CA ASP A 292 -14.00 9.14 5.25
C ASP A 292 -13.07 9.83 4.23
N CYS A 293 -11.86 9.30 4.04
CA CYS A 293 -11.03 9.82 2.97
C CYS A 293 -11.55 9.33 1.60
N GLU A 294 -11.31 10.16 0.60
CA GLU A 294 -11.87 10.01 -0.74
C GLU A 294 -11.51 8.69 -1.45
N THR A 295 -10.35 8.13 -1.14
CA THR A 295 -9.83 6.84 -1.66
C THR A 295 -9.40 5.94 -0.51
N GLY A 296 -9.34 4.64 -0.74
CA GLY A 296 -9.01 3.64 0.27
C GLY A 296 -10.22 3.31 1.16
N PRO A 297 -10.48 4.04 2.25
CA PRO A 297 -11.59 3.74 3.14
C PRO A 297 -12.94 3.60 2.47
N ARG A 298 -13.31 4.51 1.56
CA ARG A 298 -14.60 4.46 0.85
C ARG A 298 -14.81 3.21 0.00
N GLU A 299 -13.75 2.57 -0.45
CA GLU A 299 -13.83 1.35 -1.27
C GLU A 299 -13.63 0.08 -0.45
N LEU A 300 -12.84 0.19 0.59
CA LEU A 300 -12.50 -0.96 1.43
C LEU A 300 -13.51 -1.20 2.56
N LEU A 301 -14.21 -0.15 3.01
CA LEU A 301 -15.08 -0.21 4.17
C LEU A 301 -16.56 -0.04 3.78
N ASP A 302 -17.42 -0.82 4.44
CA ASP A 302 -18.86 -0.67 4.41
C ASP A 302 -19.32 -0.04 5.73
N PRO A 303 -19.62 1.30 5.75
CA PRO A 303 -19.95 2.01 6.97
C PRO A 303 -21.09 1.36 7.77
N GLY A 304 -20.88 1.15 9.07
CA GLY A 304 -21.82 0.49 9.96
C GLY A 304 -21.87 -1.04 9.87
N GLN A 305 -21.24 -1.65 8.86
CA GLN A 305 -21.16 -3.11 8.70
C GLN A 305 -19.82 -3.68 9.16
N ASP A 306 -18.70 -3.12 8.69
CA ASP A 306 -17.34 -3.57 9.00
C ASP A 306 -16.45 -2.48 9.63
N ALA A 307 -16.91 -1.22 9.63
CA ALA A 307 -16.23 -0.09 10.27
C ALA A 307 -17.22 0.99 10.71
N LEU A 308 -16.80 1.84 11.66
CA LEU A 308 -17.38 3.16 11.86
C LEU A 308 -16.57 4.17 11.06
N VAL A 309 -17.24 4.96 10.23
CA VAL A 309 -16.61 5.93 9.35
C VAL A 309 -17.08 7.33 9.71
N VAL A 310 -16.14 8.27 9.90
CA VAL A 310 -16.38 9.64 10.34
C VAL A 310 -15.74 10.65 9.38
N PRO A 311 -16.17 11.92 9.37
CA PRO A 311 -15.53 12.94 8.53
C PRO A 311 -14.03 13.08 8.81
N THR A 312 -13.25 13.48 7.82
CA THR A 312 -11.86 13.88 7.99
C THR A 312 -11.76 15.16 8.82
N ASP A 313 -10.65 15.31 9.55
CA ASP A 313 -10.36 16.49 10.38
C ASP A 313 -11.39 16.78 11.51
N ASP A 314 -12.22 15.81 11.86
CA ASP A 314 -13.23 15.91 12.93
C ASP A 314 -12.81 15.06 14.13
N ALA A 315 -12.15 15.70 15.11
CA ALA A 315 -11.67 15.03 16.32
C ALA A 315 -12.83 14.57 17.23
N ASP A 316 -13.94 15.32 17.28
CA ASP A 316 -15.09 15.00 18.11
C ASP A 316 -15.83 13.76 17.58
N ALA A 317 -16.07 13.70 16.26
CA ALA A 317 -16.66 12.54 15.63
C ALA A 317 -15.76 11.30 15.78
N LEU A 318 -14.45 11.46 15.61
CA LEU A 318 -13.47 10.37 15.78
C LEU A 318 -13.46 9.84 17.22
N ALA A 319 -13.48 10.73 18.22
CA ALA A 319 -13.54 10.37 19.64
C ALA A 319 -14.86 9.62 19.95
N SER A 320 -15.99 10.13 19.46
CA SER A 320 -17.31 9.51 19.68
C SER A 320 -17.36 8.10 19.09
N ALA A 321 -16.84 7.89 17.88
CA ALA A 321 -16.77 6.58 17.24
C ALA A 321 -15.84 5.62 18.00
N LEU A 322 -14.67 6.07 18.46
CA LEU A 322 -13.77 5.27 19.29
C LEU A 322 -14.44 4.84 20.61
N LEU A 323 -15.10 5.78 21.30
CA LEU A 323 -15.82 5.50 22.53
C LEU A 323 -16.98 4.51 22.32
N ALA A 324 -17.70 4.62 21.21
CA ALA A 324 -18.76 3.68 20.86
C ALA A 324 -18.22 2.25 20.69
N VAL A 325 -17.10 2.07 19.98
CA VAL A 325 -16.47 0.74 19.81
C VAL A 325 -15.90 0.22 21.12
N ILE A 326 -15.28 1.09 21.93
CA ILE A 326 -14.71 0.74 23.24
C ILE A 326 -15.81 0.33 24.24
N GLY A 327 -16.91 1.05 24.25
CA GLY A 327 -18.01 0.85 25.23
C GLY A 327 -19.03 -0.22 24.84
N GLN A 328 -18.99 -0.70 23.57
CA GLN A 328 -19.98 -1.67 23.06
C GLN A 328 -19.28 -2.92 22.49
N PRO A 329 -19.00 -3.94 23.32
CA PRO A 329 -18.31 -5.17 22.90
C PRO A 329 -19.00 -5.92 21.75
N ASP A 330 -20.33 -5.93 21.70
CA ASP A 330 -21.10 -6.57 20.64
C ASP A 330 -20.95 -5.84 19.30
N LEU A 331 -20.96 -4.51 19.31
CA LEU A 331 -20.66 -3.69 18.13
C LEU A 331 -19.25 -3.98 17.62
N ALA A 332 -18.26 -3.95 18.52
CA ALA A 332 -16.86 -4.24 18.19
C ALA A 332 -16.69 -5.65 17.59
N ALA A 333 -17.36 -6.65 18.18
CA ALA A 333 -17.32 -8.04 17.69
C ALA A 333 -17.94 -8.16 16.29
N ARG A 334 -19.08 -7.53 16.06
CA ARG A 334 -19.79 -7.55 14.78
C ARG A 334 -18.97 -6.89 13.67
N LEU A 335 -18.43 -5.69 13.92
CA LEU A 335 -17.60 -4.96 12.96
C LEU A 335 -16.35 -5.77 12.61
N GLY A 336 -15.63 -6.27 13.62
CA GLY A 336 -14.41 -7.05 13.42
C GLY A 336 -14.65 -8.35 12.65
N ALA A 337 -15.73 -9.09 12.97
CA ALA A 337 -16.10 -10.31 12.26
C ALA A 337 -16.46 -10.05 10.79
N SER A 338 -17.14 -8.94 10.50
CA SER A 338 -17.48 -8.55 9.13
C SER A 338 -16.24 -8.16 8.34
N GLY A 339 -15.37 -7.31 8.91
CA GLY A 339 -14.09 -6.93 8.29
C GLY A 339 -13.23 -8.15 7.99
N ARG A 340 -13.12 -9.10 8.93
CA ARG A 340 -12.32 -10.33 8.74
C ARG A 340 -12.82 -11.18 7.58
N ARG A 341 -14.14 -11.34 7.41
CA ARG A 341 -14.68 -12.06 6.23
C ARG A 341 -14.28 -11.37 4.92
N LYS A 342 -14.33 -10.03 4.89
CA LYS A 342 -13.95 -9.23 3.72
C LYS A 342 -12.44 -9.33 3.43
N ALA A 343 -11.60 -9.41 4.47
CA ALA A 343 -10.14 -9.55 4.32
C ALA A 343 -9.72 -10.77 3.48
N GLY A 344 -10.51 -11.84 3.45
CA GLY A 344 -10.26 -13.01 2.60
C GLY A 344 -10.19 -12.71 1.09
N GLN A 345 -10.79 -11.60 0.65
CA GLN A 345 -10.69 -11.17 -0.75
C GLN A 345 -9.29 -10.68 -1.13
N PHE A 346 -8.52 -10.25 -0.13
CA PHE A 346 -7.15 -9.74 -0.26
C PHE A 346 -6.09 -10.78 0.09
N ALA A 347 -6.47 -12.06 0.26
CA ALA A 347 -5.52 -13.13 0.50
C ALA A 347 -4.45 -13.17 -0.61
N LEU A 348 -3.18 -13.34 -0.21
CA LEU A 348 -2.04 -13.28 -1.12
C LEU A 348 -2.20 -14.26 -2.29
N GLU A 349 -2.63 -15.49 -2.01
CA GLU A 349 -2.82 -16.52 -2.99
C GLU A 349 -3.85 -16.11 -4.06
N ARG A 350 -4.96 -15.51 -3.64
CA ARG A 350 -6.02 -15.05 -4.53
C ARG A 350 -5.56 -13.93 -5.45
N VAL A 351 -4.92 -12.92 -4.89
CA VAL A 351 -4.40 -11.79 -5.69
C VAL A 351 -3.25 -12.22 -6.59
N THR A 352 -2.40 -13.15 -6.12
CA THR A 352 -1.31 -13.72 -6.93
C THR A 352 -1.85 -14.45 -8.16
N LEU A 353 -2.95 -15.21 -8.04
CA LEU A 353 -3.57 -15.87 -9.19
C LEU A 353 -4.13 -14.87 -10.21
N GLN A 354 -4.63 -13.73 -9.76
CA GLN A 354 -5.06 -12.64 -10.67
C GLN A 354 -3.86 -12.03 -11.41
N TRP A 355 -2.76 -11.80 -10.71
CA TRP A 355 -1.50 -11.36 -11.32
C TRP A 355 -0.94 -12.40 -12.31
N ASP A 356 -0.98 -13.68 -11.94
CA ASP A 356 -0.55 -14.78 -12.81
C ASP A 356 -1.36 -14.79 -14.12
N ALA A 357 -2.67 -14.67 -14.03
CA ALA A 357 -3.53 -14.57 -15.22
C ALA A 357 -3.19 -13.33 -16.08
N LEU A 358 -2.93 -12.18 -15.45
CA LEU A 358 -2.59 -10.93 -16.13
C LEU A 358 -1.27 -11.05 -16.90
N VAL A 359 -0.21 -11.58 -16.30
CA VAL A 359 1.11 -11.69 -16.94
C VAL A 359 1.19 -12.77 -18.01
N ARG A 360 0.25 -13.72 -18.01
CA ARG A 360 0.13 -14.78 -19.03
C ARG A 360 -0.75 -14.40 -20.21
N ALA A 361 -1.55 -13.35 -20.10
CA ALA A 361 -2.45 -12.95 -21.17
C ALA A 361 -1.69 -12.90 -22.51
N PRO A 362 -2.21 -13.55 -23.59
CA PRO A 362 -1.54 -13.59 -24.88
C PRO A 362 -1.34 -12.18 -25.42
N GLY A 363 -0.23 -11.98 -26.16
CA GLY A 363 0.18 -10.71 -26.78
C GLY A 363 -0.74 -10.28 -27.91
#